data_1fe4a14736bb4139ed3b20251c89df03
#
_entry.id   1fe4a14736bb4139ed3b20251c89df03
#
_cell.length_a   1.000
_cell.length_b   1.000
_cell.length_c   1.000
_cell.angle_alpha   90.00
_cell.angle_beta   90.00
_cell.angle_gamma   90.00
#
_symmetry.space_group_name_H-M   'P 1'
#
loop_
_entity.id
_entity.type
_entity.pdbx_description
1 polymer ?
#
loop_
_entity_poly.entity_id
_entity_poly.type
_entity_poly.pdbx_seq_one_letter_code
_entity_poly.pdbx_strand_id
1 'polypeptide(L)'
;RRQRQMCIRDRFSECMLAIKYREINAKGEMSGGPMYTMKKALKNKRFGAVLAWLFALFAVIASFGIGNMTQGNSISGALHTTFHVPTHLTGIVITVLALLIIVGGIKSISKVSSVVVPLMAIFYVICGVIVIIGNISNLPAGILMIFQMAFSVKAVGGGLCGTIVASMMNAMRYGVARGVFSNEAGMGSAAITAAAATTDNPVRQGYINMTGTFWDTIVVCTITGLAIASSGVLGMTDAAGNMLTGSDVTIAAFETVLGPGAGL
;
A
#
# COMPACT_ATOMS: atom_id res chain seq x y z
N ARG A 1 16.23 4.01 -6.66
CA ARG A 1 16.84 2.67 -6.80
C ARG A 1 17.10 2.00 -5.45
N ARG A 2 17.83 2.64 -4.51
CA ARG A 2 18.14 2.03 -3.20
C ARG A 2 16.90 1.61 -2.42
N GLN A 3 15.88 2.45 -2.34
CA GLN A 3 14.64 2.16 -1.61
C GLN A 3 13.90 0.95 -2.19
N ARG A 4 13.79 0.82 -3.52
CA ARG A 4 13.18 -0.34 -4.17
C ARG A 4 13.93 -1.64 -3.88
N GLN A 5 15.25 -1.60 -3.94
CA GLN A 5 16.08 -2.77 -3.60
C GLN A 5 15.94 -3.16 -2.12
N MET A 6 15.81 -2.16 -1.23
CA MET A 6 15.53 -2.43 0.19
C MET A 6 14.17 -3.11 0.37
N CYS A 7 13.09 -2.57 -0.21
CA CYS A 7 11.76 -3.17 -0.10
C CYS A 7 11.71 -4.60 -0.64
N ILE A 8 12.33 -4.88 -1.78
CA ILE A 8 12.40 -6.23 -2.35
C ILE A 8 13.15 -7.17 -1.41
N ARG A 9 14.32 -6.77 -0.91
CA ARG A 9 15.13 -7.57 0.00
C ARG A 9 14.42 -7.80 1.34
N ASP A 10 13.80 -6.75 1.87
CA ASP A 10 13.12 -6.82 3.16
C ASP A 10 11.90 -7.75 3.07
N ARG A 11 11.07 -7.60 2.03
CA ARG A 11 9.95 -8.52 1.75
C ARG A 11 10.41 -9.97 1.63
N PHE A 12 11.48 -10.20 0.86
CA PHE A 12 12.06 -11.55 0.73
C PHE A 12 12.49 -12.10 2.08
N SER A 13 13.29 -11.34 2.82
CA SER A 13 13.89 -11.79 4.09
C SER A 13 12.84 -12.02 5.17
N GLU A 14 11.88 -11.11 5.32
CA GLU A 14 10.79 -11.22 6.30
C GLU A 14 9.95 -12.48 6.08
N CYS A 15 9.51 -12.71 4.84
CA CYS A 15 8.65 -13.84 4.52
C CYS A 15 9.41 -15.17 4.55
N MET A 16 10.69 -15.18 4.16
CA MET A 16 11.56 -16.34 4.31
C MET A 16 11.73 -16.72 5.78
N LEU A 17 12.03 -15.74 6.64
CA LEU A 17 12.19 -15.96 8.08
C LEU A 17 10.88 -16.37 8.75
N ALA A 18 9.74 -15.84 8.28
CA ALA A 18 8.43 -16.22 8.79
C ALA A 18 8.14 -17.71 8.62
N ILE A 19 8.44 -18.28 7.45
CA ILE A 19 8.29 -19.72 7.21
C ILE A 19 9.32 -20.53 8.02
N LYS A 20 10.57 -20.07 8.07
CA LYS A 20 11.66 -20.78 8.80
C LYS A 20 11.39 -20.93 10.29
N TYR A 21 10.78 -19.94 10.93
CA TYR A 21 10.59 -19.89 12.39
C TYR A 21 9.14 -20.01 12.83
N ARG A 22 8.21 -20.33 11.93
CA ARG A 22 6.80 -20.53 12.27
C ARG A 22 6.58 -21.70 13.22
N GLU A 23 5.45 -21.70 13.88
CA GLU A 23 4.98 -22.74 14.79
C GLU A 23 3.54 -23.12 14.47
N ILE A 24 3.15 -24.30 14.86
CA ILE A 24 1.75 -24.72 14.87
C ILE A 24 1.16 -24.32 16.21
N ASN A 25 0.11 -23.51 16.20
CA ASN A 25 -0.56 -23.12 17.43
C ASN A 25 -1.45 -24.26 17.98
N ALA A 26 -2.01 -24.06 19.17
CA ALA A 26 -2.88 -25.03 19.81
C ALA A 26 -4.16 -25.39 19.01
N LYS A 27 -4.51 -24.57 18.01
CA LYS A 27 -5.65 -24.78 17.10
C LYS A 27 -5.26 -25.50 15.80
N GLY A 28 -3.99 -25.92 15.67
CA GLY A 28 -3.47 -26.57 14.45
C GLY A 28 -3.20 -25.58 13.29
N GLU A 29 -3.18 -24.28 13.54
CA GLU A 29 -2.90 -23.27 12.52
C GLU A 29 -1.44 -22.85 12.54
N MET A 30 -0.90 -22.49 11.38
CA MET A 30 0.44 -21.96 11.27
C MET A 30 0.50 -20.53 11.80
N SER A 31 1.38 -20.29 12.76
CA SER A 31 1.62 -18.99 13.37
C SER A 31 3.09 -18.61 13.23
N GLY A 32 3.37 -17.41 12.77
CA GLY A 32 4.73 -16.91 12.55
C GLY A 32 4.76 -15.40 12.42
N GLY A 33 5.92 -14.89 12.08
CA GLY A 33 6.15 -13.47 11.93
C GLY A 33 7.36 -13.01 12.74
N PRO A 34 7.62 -11.68 12.80
CA PRO A 34 8.80 -11.14 13.47
C PRO A 34 8.93 -11.55 14.95
N MET A 35 7.80 -11.63 15.68
CA MET A 35 7.80 -12.05 17.07
C MET A 35 8.36 -13.47 17.27
N TYR A 36 8.00 -14.42 16.41
CA TYR A 36 8.50 -15.78 16.44
C TYR A 36 9.98 -15.84 16.02
N THR A 37 10.33 -15.07 15.00
CA THR A 37 11.72 -14.97 14.53
C THR A 37 12.64 -14.41 15.60
N MET A 38 12.27 -13.31 16.27
CA MET A 38 13.06 -12.71 17.34
C MET A 38 13.24 -13.66 18.53
N LYS A 39 12.17 -14.36 18.93
CA LYS A 39 12.21 -15.32 20.03
C LYS A 39 13.12 -16.51 19.75
N LYS A 40 13.13 -17.01 18.50
CA LYS A 40 13.85 -18.23 18.12
C LYS A 40 15.27 -17.98 17.62
N ALA A 41 15.47 -16.95 16.78
CA ALA A 41 16.74 -16.71 16.10
C ALA A 41 17.81 -16.06 16.98
N LEU A 42 17.41 -15.25 17.97
CA LEU A 42 18.36 -14.55 18.84
C LEU A 42 19.04 -15.51 19.83
N LYS A 43 20.37 -15.37 19.98
CA LYS A 43 21.17 -16.15 20.92
C LYS A 43 20.70 -15.93 22.36
N ASN A 44 20.46 -14.68 22.74
CA ASN A 44 19.93 -14.34 24.06
C ASN A 44 18.40 -14.49 24.07
N LYS A 45 17.92 -15.60 24.64
CA LYS A 45 16.49 -15.94 24.64
C LYS A 45 15.63 -14.95 25.43
N ARG A 46 16.16 -14.37 26.52
CA ARG A 46 15.46 -13.38 27.33
C ARG A 46 15.27 -12.08 26.53
N PHE A 47 16.33 -11.60 25.92
CA PHE A 47 16.29 -10.40 25.07
C PHE A 47 15.37 -10.61 23.86
N GLY A 48 15.45 -11.78 23.21
CA GLY A 48 14.55 -12.15 22.11
C GLY A 48 13.09 -12.19 22.51
N ALA A 49 12.75 -12.66 23.70
CA ALA A 49 11.39 -12.67 24.21
C ALA A 49 10.85 -11.26 24.48
N VAL A 50 11.68 -10.38 25.06
CA VAL A 50 11.30 -8.97 25.30
C VAL A 50 11.02 -8.25 23.96
N LEU A 51 11.92 -8.39 22.98
CA LEU A 51 11.71 -7.79 21.65
C LEU A 51 10.48 -8.34 20.95
N ALA A 52 10.23 -9.65 21.04
CA ALA A 52 9.04 -10.27 20.47
C ALA A 52 7.75 -9.74 21.10
N TRP A 53 7.74 -9.55 22.41
CA TRP A 53 6.62 -8.99 23.13
C TRP A 53 6.38 -7.51 22.77
N LEU A 54 7.44 -6.71 22.72
CA LEU A 54 7.35 -5.30 22.29
C LEU A 54 6.85 -5.17 20.86
N PHE A 55 7.35 -5.99 19.94
CA PHE A 55 6.86 -6.00 18.57
C PHE A 55 5.37 -6.34 18.50
N ALA A 56 4.94 -7.38 19.22
CA ALA A 56 3.54 -7.77 19.24
C ALA A 56 2.64 -6.67 19.81
N LEU A 57 3.07 -6.02 20.90
CA LEU A 57 2.36 -4.90 21.49
C LEU A 57 2.22 -3.73 20.50
N PHE A 58 3.33 -3.30 19.89
CA PHE A 58 3.28 -2.21 18.92
C PHE A 58 2.50 -2.56 17.64
N ALA A 59 2.55 -3.82 17.19
CA ALA A 59 1.76 -4.28 16.07
C ALA A 59 0.26 -4.21 16.37
N VAL A 60 -0.16 -4.59 17.58
CA VAL A 60 -1.56 -4.45 18.03
C VAL A 60 -1.97 -2.98 18.08
N ILE A 61 -1.18 -2.11 18.68
CA ILE A 61 -1.48 -0.67 18.74
C ILE A 61 -1.57 -0.09 17.32
N ALA A 62 -0.64 -0.43 16.44
CA ALA A 62 -0.62 0.03 15.05
C ALA A 62 -1.85 -0.44 14.26
N SER A 63 -2.37 -1.64 14.54
CA SER A 63 -3.51 -2.21 13.83
C SER A 63 -4.82 -1.44 14.04
N PHE A 64 -4.94 -0.62 15.08
CA PHE A 64 -6.11 0.23 15.30
C PHE A 64 -6.22 1.42 14.34
N GLY A 65 -5.13 1.84 13.72
CA GLY A 65 -5.12 3.04 12.87
C GLY A 65 -4.58 2.81 11.47
N ILE A 66 -3.43 2.16 11.37
CA ILE A 66 -2.72 1.99 10.09
C ILE A 66 -3.43 0.91 9.25
N GLY A 67 -3.82 1.27 8.04
CA GLY A 67 -4.41 0.35 7.08
C GLY A 67 -5.94 0.36 7.08
N ASN A 68 -6.61 0.06 8.17
CA ASN A 68 -8.07 -0.01 8.23
C ASN A 68 -8.75 1.37 8.16
N MET A 69 -8.33 2.32 9.00
CA MET A 69 -8.94 3.66 9.05
C MET A 69 -8.70 4.44 7.75
N THR A 70 -7.49 4.37 7.20
CA THR A 70 -7.13 5.09 5.97
C THR A 70 -7.93 4.57 4.78
N GLN A 71 -8.05 3.25 4.67
CA GLN A 71 -8.79 2.61 3.57
C GLN A 71 -10.30 2.82 3.73
N GLY A 72 -10.84 2.65 4.93
CA GLY A 72 -12.25 2.93 5.21
C GLY A 72 -12.62 4.38 4.92
N ASN A 73 -11.75 5.33 5.26
CA ASN A 73 -11.95 6.74 4.95
C ASN A 73 -11.92 7.02 3.44
N SER A 74 -10.97 6.42 2.71
CA SER A 74 -10.88 6.59 1.25
C SER A 74 -12.11 6.01 0.53
N ILE A 75 -12.56 4.81 0.92
CA ILE A 75 -13.75 4.19 0.32
C ILE A 75 -15.01 5.02 0.62
N SER A 76 -15.19 5.44 1.88
CA SER A 76 -16.36 6.23 2.26
C SER A 76 -16.35 7.62 1.62
N GLY A 77 -15.18 8.23 1.48
CA GLY A 77 -14.99 9.49 0.77
C GLY A 77 -15.35 9.38 -0.71
N ALA A 78 -14.82 8.36 -1.39
CA ALA A 78 -15.12 8.11 -2.80
C ALA A 78 -16.61 7.88 -3.05
N LEU A 79 -17.28 7.04 -2.26
CA LEU A 79 -18.72 6.80 -2.36
C LEU A 79 -19.55 8.05 -2.05
N HIS A 80 -19.10 8.87 -1.09
CA HIS A 80 -19.77 10.12 -0.79
C HIS A 80 -19.64 11.12 -1.94
N THR A 81 -18.46 11.27 -2.50
CA THR A 81 -18.20 12.21 -3.62
C THR A 81 -18.96 11.83 -4.89
N THR A 82 -19.02 10.52 -5.20
CA THR A 82 -19.60 10.05 -6.48
C THR A 82 -21.09 9.79 -6.38
N PHE A 83 -21.58 9.15 -5.31
CA PHE A 83 -22.98 8.73 -5.17
C PHE A 83 -23.73 9.45 -4.05
N HIS A 84 -23.11 10.42 -3.38
CA HIS A 84 -23.66 11.13 -2.23
C HIS A 84 -24.15 10.21 -1.09
N VAL A 85 -23.55 9.01 -0.98
CA VAL A 85 -23.86 8.07 0.10
C VAL A 85 -23.28 8.60 1.40
N PRO A 86 -24.06 8.67 2.50
CA PRO A 86 -23.55 9.12 3.78
C PRO A 86 -22.38 8.24 4.27
N THR A 87 -21.29 8.87 4.72
CA THR A 87 -20.06 8.17 5.13
C THR A 87 -20.26 7.15 6.24
N HIS A 88 -21.17 7.45 7.18
CA HIS A 88 -21.50 6.54 8.27
C HIS A 88 -22.23 5.27 7.79
N LEU A 89 -23.08 5.37 6.75
CA LEU A 89 -23.73 4.19 6.17
C LEU A 89 -22.70 3.27 5.50
N THR A 90 -21.81 3.86 4.71
CA THR A 90 -20.70 3.15 4.09
C THR A 90 -19.82 2.48 5.15
N GLY A 91 -19.50 3.19 6.24
CA GLY A 91 -18.73 2.65 7.36
C GLY A 91 -19.38 1.43 8.00
N ILE A 92 -20.69 1.46 8.23
CA ILE A 92 -21.45 0.32 8.79
C ILE A 92 -21.39 -0.88 7.83
N VAL A 93 -21.64 -0.68 6.54
CA VAL A 93 -21.62 -1.75 5.54
C VAL A 93 -20.23 -2.39 5.46
N ILE A 94 -19.17 -1.59 5.36
CA ILE A 94 -17.78 -2.09 5.35
C ILE A 94 -17.47 -2.89 6.63
N THR A 95 -17.90 -2.38 7.78
CA THR A 95 -17.65 -3.05 9.06
C THR A 95 -18.34 -4.41 9.12
N VAL A 96 -19.60 -4.51 8.67
CA VAL A 96 -20.33 -5.78 8.63
C VAL A 96 -19.67 -6.78 7.69
N LEU A 97 -19.30 -6.34 6.46
CA LEU A 97 -18.63 -7.20 5.49
C LEU A 97 -17.25 -7.67 6.01
N ALA A 98 -16.47 -6.78 6.59
CA ALA A 98 -15.18 -7.14 7.19
C ALA A 98 -15.36 -8.13 8.35
N LEU A 99 -16.35 -7.92 9.22
CA LEU A 99 -16.64 -8.81 10.34
C LEU A 99 -16.98 -10.23 9.85
N LEU A 100 -17.82 -10.37 8.83
CA LEU A 100 -18.19 -11.66 8.25
C LEU A 100 -16.96 -12.43 7.73
N ILE A 101 -15.99 -11.72 7.12
CA ILE A 101 -14.77 -12.33 6.63
C ILE A 101 -13.84 -12.71 7.78
N ILE A 102 -13.69 -11.83 8.78
CA ILE A 102 -12.76 -12.01 9.91
C ILE A 102 -13.21 -13.16 10.82
N VAL A 103 -14.51 -13.33 11.05
CA VAL A 103 -15.06 -14.43 11.87
C VAL A 103 -14.66 -15.80 11.31
N GLY A 104 -14.49 -15.92 9.98
CA GLY A 104 -14.00 -17.14 9.35
C GLY A 104 -12.50 -17.41 9.52
N GLY A 105 -11.76 -16.51 10.20
CA GLY A 105 -10.33 -16.63 10.46
C GLY A 105 -9.44 -16.46 9.23
N ILE A 106 -8.15 -16.78 9.39
CA ILE A 106 -7.13 -16.53 8.35
C ILE A 106 -7.41 -17.28 7.04
N LYS A 107 -8.04 -18.44 7.12
CA LYS A 107 -8.43 -19.23 5.92
C LYS A 107 -9.49 -18.52 5.10
N SER A 108 -10.49 -17.95 5.75
CA SER A 108 -11.56 -17.17 5.10
C SER A 108 -10.98 -15.90 4.46
N ILE A 109 -10.17 -15.15 5.19
CA ILE A 109 -9.48 -13.96 4.70
C ILE A 109 -8.64 -14.30 3.46
N SER A 110 -7.84 -15.35 3.52
CA SER A 110 -7.01 -15.79 2.42
C SER A 110 -7.83 -16.20 1.19
N LYS A 111 -8.92 -16.94 1.37
CA LYS A 111 -9.81 -17.38 0.29
C LYS A 111 -10.47 -16.20 -0.43
N VAL A 112 -11.00 -15.24 0.32
CA VAL A 112 -11.64 -14.04 -0.26
C VAL A 112 -10.59 -13.18 -0.96
N SER A 113 -9.46 -12.91 -0.31
CA SER A 113 -8.39 -12.09 -0.89
C SER A 113 -7.79 -12.72 -2.15
N SER A 114 -7.67 -14.05 -2.23
CA SER A 114 -7.11 -14.73 -3.42
C SER A 114 -7.95 -14.55 -4.69
N VAL A 115 -9.22 -14.23 -4.56
CA VAL A 115 -10.12 -13.96 -5.69
C VAL A 115 -10.29 -12.47 -5.93
N VAL A 116 -10.62 -11.72 -4.87
CA VAL A 116 -10.95 -10.29 -4.97
C VAL A 116 -9.74 -9.45 -5.39
N VAL A 117 -8.56 -9.69 -4.81
CA VAL A 117 -7.38 -8.85 -5.07
C VAL A 117 -6.89 -8.97 -6.52
N PRO A 118 -6.72 -10.17 -7.12
CA PRO A 118 -6.34 -10.27 -8.53
C PRO A 118 -7.38 -9.65 -9.47
N LEU A 119 -8.67 -9.87 -9.22
CA LEU A 119 -9.74 -9.30 -10.02
C LEU A 119 -9.70 -7.76 -10.00
N MET A 120 -9.57 -7.18 -8.80
CA MET A 120 -9.45 -5.75 -8.60
C MET A 120 -8.19 -5.19 -9.29
N ALA A 121 -7.05 -5.86 -9.17
CA ALA A 121 -5.80 -5.44 -9.78
C ALA A 121 -5.88 -5.44 -11.32
N ILE A 122 -6.45 -6.49 -11.91
CA ILE A 122 -6.65 -6.58 -13.36
C ILE A 122 -7.58 -5.48 -13.85
N PHE A 123 -8.71 -5.28 -13.16
CA PHE A 123 -9.67 -4.23 -13.50
C PHE A 123 -9.02 -2.85 -13.43
N TYR A 124 -8.28 -2.56 -12.35
CA TYR A 124 -7.56 -1.29 -12.17
C TYR A 124 -6.53 -1.05 -13.30
N VAL A 125 -5.75 -2.06 -13.65
CA VAL A 125 -4.75 -1.95 -14.73
C VAL A 125 -5.42 -1.67 -16.07
N ILE A 126 -6.52 -2.36 -16.39
CA ILE A 126 -7.28 -2.14 -17.63
C ILE A 126 -7.81 -0.71 -17.67
N CYS A 127 -8.49 -0.26 -16.63
CA CYS A 127 -9.03 1.10 -16.57
C CYS A 127 -7.91 2.16 -16.65
N GLY A 128 -6.80 1.96 -15.93
CA GLY A 128 -5.65 2.86 -15.97
C GLY A 128 -5.02 2.95 -17.37
N VAL A 129 -4.90 1.84 -18.07
CA VAL A 129 -4.40 1.82 -19.46
C VAL A 129 -5.37 2.54 -20.39
N ILE A 130 -6.69 2.37 -20.24
CA ILE A 130 -7.71 3.10 -21.01
C ILE A 130 -7.57 4.61 -20.79
N VAL A 131 -7.37 5.06 -19.54
CA VAL A 131 -7.17 6.48 -19.22
C VAL A 131 -5.91 7.03 -19.88
N ILE A 132 -4.81 6.28 -19.86
CA ILE A 132 -3.55 6.68 -20.51
C ILE A 132 -3.75 6.78 -22.04
N ILE A 133 -4.43 5.81 -22.65
CA ILE A 133 -4.71 5.82 -24.10
C ILE A 133 -5.65 6.98 -24.47
N GLY A 134 -6.67 7.23 -23.66
CA GLY A 134 -7.59 8.35 -23.88
C GLY A 134 -6.91 9.72 -23.80
N ASN A 135 -5.87 9.84 -22.99
CA ASN A 135 -5.07 11.06 -22.84
C ASN A 135 -3.69 10.97 -23.54
N ILE A 136 -3.57 10.16 -24.60
CA ILE A 136 -2.28 9.87 -25.23
C ILE A 136 -1.57 11.11 -25.80
N SER A 137 -2.34 12.09 -26.27
CA SER A 137 -1.83 13.37 -26.76
C SER A 137 -1.10 14.17 -25.68
N ASN A 138 -1.53 14.06 -24.42
CA ASN A 138 -0.95 14.76 -23.29
C ASN A 138 0.14 13.94 -22.59
N LEU A 139 0.30 12.67 -22.93
CA LEU A 139 1.25 11.76 -22.30
C LEU A 139 2.71 12.25 -22.38
N PRO A 140 3.23 12.76 -23.53
CA PRO A 140 4.59 13.28 -23.58
C PRO A 140 4.80 14.48 -22.66
N ALA A 141 3.82 15.39 -22.60
CA ALA A 141 3.85 16.55 -21.70
C ALA A 141 3.81 16.12 -20.22
N GLY A 142 2.99 15.14 -19.88
CA GLY A 142 2.90 14.56 -18.56
C GLY A 142 4.23 13.91 -18.12
N ILE A 143 4.86 13.14 -18.98
CA ILE A 143 6.17 12.54 -18.72
C ILE A 143 7.23 13.64 -18.51
N LEU A 144 7.27 14.64 -19.39
CA LEU A 144 8.18 15.76 -19.26
C LEU A 144 7.99 16.50 -17.94
N MET A 145 6.73 16.72 -17.54
CA MET A 145 6.39 17.34 -16.26
C MET A 145 6.92 16.53 -15.07
N ILE A 146 6.80 15.20 -15.09
CA ILE A 146 7.35 14.33 -14.03
C ILE A 146 8.86 14.54 -13.92
N PHE A 147 9.58 14.56 -15.05
CA PHE A 147 11.03 14.80 -15.06
C PHE A 147 11.39 16.21 -14.59
N GLN A 148 10.69 17.22 -15.07
CA GLN A 148 10.92 18.61 -14.66
C GLN A 148 10.67 18.80 -13.17
N MET A 149 9.61 18.24 -12.62
CA MET A 149 9.32 18.32 -11.18
C MET A 149 10.37 17.56 -10.35
N ALA A 150 10.85 16.41 -10.83
CA ALA A 150 11.86 15.62 -10.13
C ALA A 150 13.25 16.28 -10.13
N PHE A 151 13.60 17.01 -11.19
CA PHE A 151 14.91 17.66 -11.39
C PHE A 151 14.83 19.19 -11.38
N SER A 152 13.72 19.77 -10.95
CA SER A 152 13.60 21.23 -10.87
C SER A 152 14.60 21.84 -9.91
N VAL A 153 14.99 23.09 -10.18
CA VAL A 153 15.89 23.86 -9.30
C VAL A 153 15.35 23.95 -7.88
N LYS A 154 14.02 23.97 -7.70
CA LYS A 154 13.36 23.88 -6.40
C LYS A 154 13.61 22.52 -5.71
N ALA A 155 13.68 21.44 -6.46
CA ALA A 155 14.00 20.12 -5.91
C ALA A 155 15.51 19.95 -5.65
N VAL A 156 16.36 20.51 -6.54
CA VAL A 156 17.82 20.42 -6.43
C VAL A 156 18.39 21.52 -5.53
N GLY A 157 17.85 22.74 -5.59
CA GLY A 157 18.26 23.87 -4.78
C GLY A 157 17.79 23.82 -3.32
N GLY A 158 16.97 22.83 -2.98
CA GLY A 158 16.48 22.57 -1.63
C GLY A 158 17.56 22.31 -0.59
N GLY A 159 18.79 22.07 -1.01
CA GLY A 159 19.93 21.90 -0.11
C GLY A 159 20.57 23.20 0.37
N LEU A 160 20.21 24.37 -0.19
CA LEU A 160 20.96 25.64 0.06
C LEU A 160 20.23 26.68 0.91
N CYS A 161 18.91 26.58 1.10
CA CYS A 161 18.14 27.56 1.90
C CYS A 161 17.15 26.86 2.83
N GLY A 162 17.07 27.27 4.10
CA GLY A 162 16.34 26.61 5.18
C GLY A 162 14.84 26.32 4.95
N THR A 163 14.12 27.17 4.20
CA THR A 163 12.71 26.94 3.82
C THR A 163 12.56 25.83 2.78
N ILE A 164 13.58 25.62 1.97
CA ILE A 164 13.64 24.60 0.93
C ILE A 164 14.00 23.25 1.56
N VAL A 165 14.83 23.23 2.60
CA VAL A 165 15.13 22.04 3.41
C VAL A 165 13.86 21.50 4.05
N ALA A 166 12.97 22.33 4.58
CA ALA A 166 11.70 21.92 5.14
C ALA A 166 10.78 21.29 4.09
N SER A 167 10.70 21.86 2.88
CA SER A 167 9.92 21.30 1.77
C SER A 167 10.49 19.97 1.26
N MET A 168 11.82 19.85 1.20
CA MET A 168 12.51 18.61 0.80
C MET A 168 12.37 17.51 1.86
N MET A 169 12.47 17.87 3.15
CA MET A 169 12.19 16.93 4.24
C MET A 169 10.75 16.46 4.23
N ASN A 170 9.79 17.33 3.97
CA ASN A 170 8.39 16.96 3.86
C ASN A 170 8.17 16.03 2.64
N ALA A 171 8.69 16.37 1.48
CA ALA A 171 8.60 15.53 0.28
C ALA A 171 9.26 14.15 0.50
N MET A 172 10.42 14.11 1.16
CA MET A 172 11.10 12.88 1.51
C MET A 172 10.28 12.08 2.56
N ARG A 173 9.76 12.76 3.59
CA ARG A 173 8.91 12.14 4.61
C ARG A 173 7.66 11.52 4.00
N TYR A 174 6.95 12.24 3.16
CA TYR A 174 5.74 11.72 2.49
C TYR A 174 6.09 10.63 1.46
N GLY A 175 7.15 10.78 0.69
CA GLY A 175 7.58 9.79 -0.29
C GLY A 175 8.05 8.48 0.34
N VAL A 176 8.83 8.56 1.44
CA VAL A 176 9.25 7.38 2.20
C VAL A 176 8.07 6.73 2.88
N ALA A 177 7.22 7.51 3.56
CA ALA A 177 6.03 7.00 4.23
C ALA A 177 5.09 6.28 3.25
N ARG A 178 4.84 6.83 2.07
CA ARG A 178 4.01 6.20 1.04
C ARG A 178 4.64 4.91 0.49
N GLY A 179 5.94 4.91 0.22
CA GLY A 179 6.63 3.71 -0.29
C GLY A 179 6.67 2.57 0.72
N VAL A 180 6.88 2.86 2.00
CA VAL A 180 6.84 1.86 3.08
C VAL A 180 5.41 1.37 3.30
N PHE A 181 4.43 2.27 3.32
CA PHE A 181 3.03 1.93 3.53
C PHE A 181 2.46 1.04 2.43
N SER A 182 2.73 1.37 1.16
CA SER A 182 2.25 0.60 0.01
C SER A 182 2.84 -0.82 -0.04
N ASN A 183 4.14 -0.95 0.18
CA ASN A 183 4.82 -2.24 0.10
C ASN A 183 4.81 -3.01 1.42
N GLU A 184 4.45 -2.40 2.56
CA GLU A 184 4.54 -2.98 3.91
C GLU A 184 5.91 -3.61 4.23
N ALA A 185 6.95 -3.24 3.49
CA ALA A 185 8.29 -3.79 3.64
C ALA A 185 8.97 -3.23 4.90
N GLY A 186 9.50 -4.10 5.74
CA GLY A 186 10.11 -3.71 7.01
C GLY A 186 9.12 -3.56 8.17
N MET A 187 7.82 -3.67 7.94
CA MET A 187 6.79 -3.55 8.98
C MET A 187 6.47 -4.87 9.67
N GLY A 188 6.82 -5.99 9.05
CA GLY A 188 6.58 -7.33 9.60
C GLY A 188 5.14 -7.86 9.42
N SER A 189 4.19 -7.05 8.97
CA SER A 189 2.80 -7.46 8.71
C SER A 189 2.70 -8.55 7.66
N ALA A 190 3.43 -8.39 6.55
CA ALA A 190 3.53 -9.38 5.50
C ALA A 190 4.11 -10.73 5.94
N ALA A 191 5.01 -10.71 6.91
CA ALA A 191 5.59 -11.93 7.49
C ALA A 191 4.56 -12.72 8.29
N ILE A 192 3.63 -12.05 8.98
CA ILE A 192 2.56 -12.70 9.74
C ILE A 192 1.62 -13.45 8.80
N THR A 193 1.20 -12.83 7.71
CA THR A 193 0.33 -13.46 6.72
C THR A 193 1.04 -14.54 5.92
N ALA A 194 2.32 -14.33 5.56
CA ALA A 194 3.14 -15.32 4.86
C ALA A 194 3.37 -16.59 5.67
N ALA A 195 3.39 -16.52 7.00
CA ALA A 195 3.53 -17.69 7.86
C ALA A 195 2.41 -18.72 7.66
N ALA A 196 1.21 -18.28 7.28
CA ALA A 196 0.07 -19.15 6.99
C ALA A 196 0.12 -19.84 5.62
N ALA A 197 1.16 -19.57 4.81
CA ALA A 197 1.31 -20.21 3.51
C ALA A 197 1.50 -21.73 3.62
N THR A 198 0.98 -22.46 2.63
CA THR A 198 1.03 -23.91 2.59
C THR A 198 2.41 -24.48 2.27
N THR A 199 3.31 -23.65 1.74
CA THR A 199 4.67 -24.11 1.37
C THR A 199 5.56 -24.28 2.61
N ASP A 200 6.38 -25.32 2.62
CA ASP A 200 7.40 -25.56 3.64
C ASP A 200 8.78 -25.02 3.23
N ASN A 201 8.91 -24.51 2.02
CA ASN A 201 10.17 -23.95 1.53
C ASN A 201 10.24 -22.44 1.80
N PRO A 202 11.10 -21.99 2.74
CA PRO A 202 11.21 -20.58 3.11
C PRO A 202 11.66 -19.69 1.95
N VAL A 203 12.58 -20.17 1.12
CA VAL A 203 13.13 -19.41 -0.02
C VAL A 203 12.07 -19.19 -1.08
N ARG A 204 11.27 -20.23 -1.39
CA ARG A 204 10.14 -20.13 -2.33
C ARG A 204 9.14 -19.07 -1.89
N GLN A 205 8.78 -19.05 -0.62
CA GLN A 205 7.87 -18.03 -0.09
C GLN A 205 8.47 -16.63 -0.15
N GLY A 206 9.76 -16.49 0.12
CA GLY A 206 10.48 -15.22 -0.04
C GLY A 206 10.37 -14.69 -1.47
N TYR A 207 10.63 -15.52 -2.48
CA TYR A 207 10.49 -15.14 -3.89
C TYR A 207 9.06 -14.76 -4.27
N ILE A 208 8.06 -15.51 -3.82
CA ILE A 208 6.65 -15.20 -4.11
C ILE A 208 6.28 -13.83 -3.55
N ASN A 209 6.60 -13.54 -2.30
CA ASN A 209 6.25 -12.26 -1.68
C ASN A 209 7.04 -11.07 -2.23
N MET A 210 8.27 -11.30 -2.69
CA MET A 210 9.10 -10.28 -3.36
C MET A 210 8.46 -9.76 -4.65
N THR A 211 7.74 -10.61 -5.39
CA THR A 211 7.05 -10.20 -6.63
C THR A 211 5.94 -9.19 -6.35
N GLY A 212 5.34 -9.19 -5.16
CA GLY A 212 4.35 -8.20 -4.77
C GLY A 212 4.85 -6.76 -4.88
N THR A 213 6.11 -6.51 -4.49
CA THR A 213 6.74 -5.18 -4.63
C THR A 213 6.87 -4.76 -6.10
N PHE A 214 7.13 -5.71 -7.01
CA PHE A 214 7.18 -5.42 -8.44
C PHE A 214 5.81 -4.99 -8.97
N TRP A 215 4.77 -5.76 -8.68
CA TRP A 215 3.41 -5.45 -9.14
C TRP A 215 2.91 -4.12 -8.59
N ASP A 216 3.06 -3.89 -7.30
CA ASP A 216 2.64 -2.65 -6.65
C ASP A 216 3.40 -1.44 -7.18
N THR A 217 4.72 -1.47 -7.10
CA THR A 217 5.54 -0.28 -7.37
C THR A 217 5.81 -0.06 -8.87
N ILE A 218 6.06 -1.13 -9.64
CA ILE A 218 6.41 -0.97 -11.06
C ILE A 218 5.16 -0.89 -11.93
N VAL A 219 4.17 -1.76 -11.69
CA VAL A 219 2.99 -1.80 -12.55
C VAL A 219 1.95 -0.76 -12.08
N VAL A 220 1.40 -0.93 -10.88
CA VAL A 220 0.27 -0.11 -10.42
C VAL A 220 0.67 1.35 -10.23
N CYS A 221 1.74 1.64 -9.51
CA CYS A 221 2.17 3.03 -9.28
C CYS A 221 2.58 3.74 -10.56
N THR A 222 3.17 3.03 -11.54
CA THR A 222 3.52 3.66 -12.82
C THR A 222 2.28 4.00 -13.63
N ILE A 223 1.32 3.09 -13.72
CA ILE A 223 0.03 3.34 -14.40
C ILE A 223 -0.70 4.52 -13.75
N THR A 224 -0.81 4.51 -12.41
CA THR A 224 -1.45 5.61 -11.67
C THR A 224 -0.75 6.95 -11.92
N GLY A 225 0.57 6.98 -11.82
CA GLY A 225 1.37 8.19 -12.03
C GLY A 225 1.25 8.74 -13.45
N LEU A 226 1.24 7.86 -14.46
CA LEU A 226 1.05 8.26 -15.85
C LEU A 226 -0.38 8.72 -16.12
N ALA A 227 -1.39 8.05 -15.58
CA ALA A 227 -2.79 8.45 -15.71
C ALA A 227 -3.01 9.86 -15.13
N ILE A 228 -2.51 10.12 -13.91
CA ILE A 228 -2.61 11.45 -13.28
C ILE A 228 -1.83 12.51 -14.08
N ALA A 229 -0.62 12.20 -14.54
CA ALA A 229 0.23 13.17 -15.25
C ALA A 229 -0.32 13.51 -16.63
N SER A 230 -0.96 12.55 -17.33
CA SER A 230 -1.54 12.76 -18.65
C SER A 230 -2.94 13.39 -18.62
N SER A 231 -3.69 13.23 -17.53
CA SER A 231 -5.06 13.75 -17.41
C SER A 231 -5.13 15.25 -17.13
N GLY A 232 -4.03 15.88 -16.69
CA GLY A 232 -3.99 17.32 -16.38
C GLY A 232 -4.74 17.74 -15.11
N VAL A 233 -5.12 16.78 -14.26
CA VAL A 233 -5.88 17.06 -13.01
C VAL A 233 -5.01 17.60 -11.87
N LEU A 234 -3.69 17.64 -12.04
CA LEU A 234 -2.77 18.15 -11.02
C LEU A 234 -3.02 19.67 -10.79
N GLY A 235 -3.29 20.03 -9.54
CA GLY A 235 -3.60 21.41 -9.17
C GLY A 235 -5.07 21.79 -9.27
N MET A 236 -5.96 20.87 -9.63
CA MET A 236 -7.41 21.10 -9.56
C MET A 236 -7.86 21.22 -8.09
N THR A 237 -8.93 21.99 -7.90
CA THR A 237 -9.58 22.18 -6.60
C THR A 237 -10.96 21.51 -6.58
N ASP A 238 -11.39 21.11 -5.40
CA ASP A 238 -12.74 20.65 -5.15
C ASP A 238 -13.76 21.81 -5.19
N ALA A 239 -15.04 21.50 -5.04
CA ALA A 239 -16.11 22.48 -4.98
C ALA A 239 -15.98 23.47 -3.78
N ALA A 240 -15.21 23.12 -2.77
CA ALA A 240 -14.93 23.95 -1.61
C ALA A 240 -13.67 24.82 -1.78
N GLY A 241 -12.99 24.75 -2.94
CA GLY A 241 -11.75 25.52 -3.22
C GLY A 241 -10.47 24.90 -2.66
N ASN A 242 -10.52 23.67 -2.10
CA ASN A 242 -9.34 22.98 -1.61
C ASN A 242 -8.67 22.19 -2.74
N MET A 243 -7.34 22.14 -2.75
CA MET A 243 -6.62 21.32 -3.73
C MET A 243 -6.98 19.85 -3.56
N LEU A 244 -7.27 19.16 -4.68
CA LEU A 244 -7.48 17.71 -4.69
C LEU A 244 -6.23 17.00 -4.17
N THR A 245 -6.41 16.05 -3.27
CA THR A 245 -5.30 15.29 -2.66
C THR A 245 -5.64 13.81 -2.52
N GLY A 246 -4.62 12.96 -2.46
CA GLY A 246 -4.80 11.53 -2.19
C GLY A 246 -5.58 10.79 -3.28
N SER A 247 -6.66 10.10 -2.88
CA SER A 247 -7.53 9.32 -3.78
C SER A 247 -8.30 10.19 -4.76
N ASP A 248 -8.69 11.40 -4.37
CA ASP A 248 -9.55 12.27 -5.17
C ASP A 248 -8.87 12.72 -6.47
N VAL A 249 -7.54 12.89 -6.45
CA VAL A 249 -6.74 13.15 -7.66
C VAL A 249 -6.82 11.96 -8.63
N THR A 250 -6.77 10.74 -8.12
CA THR A 250 -6.85 9.53 -8.94
C THR A 250 -8.25 9.36 -9.51
N ILE A 251 -9.29 9.57 -8.70
CA ILE A 251 -10.69 9.55 -9.13
C ILE A 251 -10.89 10.56 -10.26
N ALA A 252 -10.50 11.82 -10.05
CA ALA A 252 -10.60 12.86 -11.07
C ALA A 252 -9.86 12.49 -12.37
N ALA A 253 -8.67 11.87 -12.26
CA ALA A 253 -7.92 11.43 -13.44
C ALA A 253 -8.65 10.33 -14.23
N PHE A 254 -9.30 9.39 -13.56
CA PHE A 254 -10.06 8.33 -14.22
C PHE A 254 -11.37 8.87 -14.83
N GLU A 255 -12.02 9.80 -14.18
CA GLU A 255 -13.25 10.44 -14.68
C GLU A 255 -13.03 11.26 -15.94
N THR A 256 -11.82 11.72 -16.25
CA THR A 256 -11.53 12.47 -17.49
C THR A 256 -11.81 11.67 -18.75
N VAL A 257 -11.73 10.36 -18.71
CA VAL A 257 -11.91 9.47 -19.88
C VAL A 257 -13.08 8.52 -19.71
N LEU A 258 -13.25 7.96 -18.52
CA LEU A 258 -14.26 6.93 -18.27
C LEU A 258 -15.63 7.51 -17.86
N GLY A 259 -15.69 8.82 -17.62
CA GLY A 259 -16.90 9.52 -17.22
C GLY A 259 -17.15 9.55 -15.71
N PRO A 260 -18.17 10.32 -15.25
CA PRO A 260 -18.49 10.49 -13.84
C PRO A 260 -18.79 9.14 -13.17
N GLY A 261 -18.17 8.91 -12.01
CA GLY A 261 -18.36 7.69 -11.24
C GLY A 261 -17.44 6.53 -11.60
N ALA A 262 -16.64 6.65 -12.64
CA ALA A 262 -15.69 5.61 -13.05
C ALA A 262 -14.39 5.57 -12.20
N GLY A 263 -14.21 6.54 -11.34
CA GLY A 263 -13.08 6.60 -10.42
C GLY A 263 -13.24 5.74 -9.15
N LEU A 264 -14.36 5.04 -9.02
CA LEU A 264 -14.67 4.10 -7.96
C LEU A 264 -14.18 2.70 -8.28
#